data_330ea96b968c05f728bb6945c5d7d93c
#
_entry.id   330ea96b968c05f728bb6945c5d7d93c
#
_cell.length_a   1.000
_cell.length_b   1.000
_cell.length_c   1.000
_cell.angle_alpha   90.00
_cell.angle_beta   90.00
_cell.angle_gamma   90.00
#
_symmetry.space_group_name_H-M   'P 1'
#
loop_
_entity.id
_entity.type
_entity.pdbx_description
1 polymer ?
#
loop_
_entity_poly.entity_id
_entity_poly.type
_entity_poly.pdbx_seq_one_letter_code
_entity_poly.pdbx_strand_id
1 'polypeptide(L)' 'MRKRRHITSYGRMILSRMEARGMTLWDLAQEVERRTGRFVTEEYIMGHIRGVPTPRAQTQAIREALGIPPRKEHH' A
#
# COMPACT_ATOMS: atom_id res chain seq x y z
N MET A 1 -9.26 25.94 2.31
CA MET A 1 -8.61 25.45 2.13
C MET A 1 -8.67 24.46 1.51
N ARG A 2 -8.22 24.11 1.06
CA ARG A 2 -8.19 23.27 0.41
C ARG A 2 -7.85 22.22 0.79
N LYS A 3 -8.19 21.17 0.66
CA LYS A 3 -7.77 20.17 1.06
C LYS A 3 -7.25 19.39 0.04
N ARG A 4 -6.10 19.05 0.01
CA ARG A 4 -5.52 18.30 -0.89
C ARG A 4 -5.21 17.02 -0.33
N ARG A 5 -5.25 15.88 -0.99
CA ARG A 5 -4.85 14.65 -0.49
C ARG A 5 -3.42 14.57 -0.57
N HIS A 6 -2.74 14.61 0.53
CA HIS A 6 -1.31 14.51 0.58
C HIS A 6 -0.88 13.11 0.80
N ILE A 7 0.32 12.79 0.41
CA ILE A 7 0.89 11.49 0.72
C ILE A 7 1.30 11.50 2.17
N THR A 8 0.81 10.54 2.93
CA THR A 8 1.07 10.46 4.36
C THR A 8 2.49 9.95 4.61
N SER A 9 2.93 10.01 5.85
CA SER A 9 4.23 9.44 6.21
C SER A 9 4.26 7.96 5.90
N TYR A 10 3.17 7.28 6.20
CA TYR A 10 3.04 5.87 5.87
C TYR A 10 3.14 5.68 4.36
N GLY A 11 2.48 6.54 3.60
CA GLY A 11 2.52 6.46 2.15
C GLY A 11 3.91 6.64 1.59
N ARG A 12 4.68 7.54 2.20
CA ARG A 12 6.05 7.75 1.77
C ARG A 12 6.88 6.52 2.03
N MET A 13 6.63 5.85 3.14
CA MET A 13 7.33 4.63 3.44
C MET A 13 7.02 3.58 2.39
N ILE A 14 5.75 3.47 1.99
CA ILE A 14 5.34 2.53 0.96
C ILE A 14 6.08 2.80 -0.35
N LEU A 15 6.10 4.06 -0.76
CA LEU A 15 6.79 4.43 -2.00
C LEU A 15 8.28 4.14 -1.92
N SER A 16 8.87 4.40 -0.78
CA SER A 16 10.29 4.15 -0.58
C SER A 16 10.61 2.66 -0.69
N ARG A 17 9.76 1.83 -0.12
CA ARG A 17 9.97 0.39 -0.20
C ARG A 17 9.78 -0.11 -1.62
N MET A 18 8.81 0.45 -2.33
CA MET A 18 8.61 0.09 -3.73
C MET A 18 9.85 0.42 -4.54
N GLU A 19 10.38 1.61 -4.32
CA GLU A 19 11.55 2.04 -5.05
C GLU A 19 12.74 1.14 -4.75
N ALA A 20 12.93 0.79 -3.49
CA ALA A 20 14.03 -0.06 -3.09
C ALA A 20 13.94 -1.45 -3.74
N ARG A 21 12.73 -1.88 -4.07
CA ARG A 21 12.53 -3.18 -4.70
C ARG A 21 12.35 -3.09 -6.20
N GLY A 22 12.41 -1.90 -6.77
CA GLY A 22 12.20 -1.73 -8.19
C GLY A 22 10.79 -2.05 -8.63
N MET A 23 9.81 -1.84 -7.76
CA MET A 23 8.43 -2.14 -8.08
C MET A 23 7.69 -0.91 -8.51
N THR A 24 6.88 -1.05 -9.56
CA THR A 24 5.99 0.01 -9.98
C THR A 24 4.66 -0.18 -9.28
N LEU A 25 3.76 0.79 -9.44
CA LEU A 25 2.41 0.65 -8.90
C LEU A 25 1.72 -0.56 -9.51
N TRP A 26 1.95 -0.80 -10.78
CA TRP A 26 1.36 -1.94 -11.44
C TRP A 26 1.85 -3.25 -10.83
N ASP A 27 3.17 -3.31 -10.58
CA ASP A 27 3.75 -4.50 -9.97
C ASP A 27 3.14 -4.77 -8.62
N LEU A 28 2.99 -3.71 -7.81
CA LEU A 28 2.44 -3.89 -6.48
C LEU A 28 0.97 -4.31 -6.55
N ALA A 29 0.21 -3.71 -7.46
CA ALA A 29 -1.18 -4.08 -7.62
C ALA A 29 -1.31 -5.54 -7.99
N GLN A 30 -0.46 -6.02 -8.88
CA GLN A 30 -0.48 -7.41 -9.30
C GLN A 30 -0.15 -8.33 -8.13
N GLU A 31 0.81 -7.93 -7.33
CA GLU A 31 1.20 -8.75 -6.20
C GLU A 31 0.09 -8.83 -5.17
N VAL A 32 -0.57 -7.72 -4.91
CA VAL A 32 -1.67 -7.70 -3.95
C VAL A 32 -2.83 -8.55 -4.47
N GLU A 33 -3.10 -8.44 -5.76
CA GLU A 33 -4.17 -9.22 -6.34
C GLU A 33 -3.88 -10.71 -6.21
N ARG A 34 -2.64 -11.09 -6.45
CA ARG A 34 -2.25 -12.48 -6.34
C ARG A 34 -2.42 -12.99 -4.92
N ARG A 35 -2.12 -12.17 -3.93
CA ARG A 35 -2.19 -12.58 -2.53
C ARG A 35 -3.59 -12.60 -1.98
N THR A 36 -4.47 -11.74 -2.49
CA THR A 36 -5.81 -11.62 -1.94
C THR A 36 -6.89 -12.27 -2.81
N GLY A 37 -6.56 -12.51 -4.07
CA GLY A 37 -7.56 -13.02 -5.00
C GLY A 37 -8.55 -11.98 -5.45
N ARG A 38 -8.28 -10.70 -5.16
CA ARG A 38 -9.17 -9.63 -5.54
C ARG A 38 -8.51 -8.70 -6.52
N PHE A 39 -9.27 -8.23 -7.50
CA PHE A 39 -8.76 -7.31 -8.50
C PHE A 39 -8.32 -6.00 -7.84
N VAL A 40 -7.13 -5.54 -8.16
CA VAL A 40 -6.56 -4.35 -7.58
C VAL A 40 -5.98 -3.47 -8.68
N THR A 41 -6.31 -2.19 -8.67
CA THR A 41 -5.79 -1.27 -9.68
C THR A 41 -4.67 -0.43 -9.09
N GLU A 42 -3.92 0.23 -9.98
CA GLU A 42 -2.88 1.16 -9.53
C GLU A 42 -3.50 2.29 -8.73
N GLU A 43 -4.66 2.75 -9.16
CA GLU A 43 -5.33 3.81 -8.48
C GLU A 43 -5.71 3.43 -7.06
N TYR A 44 -6.08 2.18 -6.88
CA TYR A 44 -6.41 1.67 -5.57
C TYR A 44 -5.17 1.75 -4.65
N ILE A 45 -4.01 1.36 -5.19
CA ILE A 45 -2.77 1.43 -4.43
C ILE A 45 -2.42 2.88 -4.09
N MET A 46 -2.60 3.79 -5.06
CA MET A 46 -2.33 5.19 -4.79
C MET A 46 -3.26 5.74 -3.71
N GLY A 47 -4.50 5.29 -3.72
CA GLY A 47 -5.44 5.68 -2.67
C GLY A 47 -4.93 5.28 -1.31
N HIS A 48 -4.44 4.05 -1.21
CA HIS A 48 -3.89 3.56 0.03
C HIS A 48 -2.70 4.42 0.48
N ILE A 49 -1.84 4.78 -0.46
CA ILE A 49 -0.68 5.60 -0.17
C ILE A 49 -1.10 6.97 0.34
N ARG A 50 -2.24 7.47 -0.13
CA ARG A 50 -2.73 8.77 0.29
C ARG A 50 -3.61 8.73 1.52
N GLY A 51 -3.76 7.56 2.11
CA GLY A 51 -4.49 7.46 3.34
C GLY A 51 -5.96 7.09 3.23
N VAL A 52 -6.39 6.68 2.05
CA VAL A 52 -7.77 6.21 1.89
C VAL A 52 -7.91 4.91 2.67
N PRO A 53 -8.96 4.75 3.46
CA PRO A 53 -9.16 3.52 4.21
C PRO A 53 -9.17 2.31 3.28
N THR A 54 -8.49 1.28 3.68
CA THR A 54 -8.32 0.07 2.89
C THR A 54 -8.66 -1.13 3.75
N PRO A 55 -9.36 -2.11 3.21
CA PRO A 55 -9.66 -3.31 3.98
C PRO A 55 -8.40 -3.97 4.51
N ARG A 56 -8.53 -4.58 5.66
CA ARG A 56 -7.39 -5.18 6.33
C ARG A 56 -6.63 -6.19 5.47
N ALA A 57 -7.35 -7.03 4.76
CA ALA A 57 -6.69 -8.06 3.95
C ALA A 57 -5.80 -7.43 2.88
N GLN A 58 -6.27 -6.38 2.23
CA GLN A 58 -5.47 -5.72 1.22
C GLN A 58 -4.31 -4.95 1.83
N THR A 59 -4.54 -4.30 2.96
CA THR A 59 -3.47 -3.59 3.65
C THR A 59 -2.36 -4.57 4.02
N GLN A 60 -2.74 -5.71 4.55
CA GLN A 60 -1.77 -6.70 4.95
C GLN A 60 -0.99 -7.23 3.76
N ALA A 61 -1.70 -7.46 2.64
CA ALA A 61 -1.04 -7.94 1.44
C ALA A 61 -0.04 -6.92 0.90
N ILE A 62 -0.38 -5.64 0.95
CA ILE A 62 0.53 -4.59 0.52
C ILE A 62 1.79 -4.61 1.38
N ARG A 63 1.61 -4.69 2.68
CA ARG A 63 2.75 -4.69 3.59
C ARG A 63 3.61 -5.93 3.39
N GLU A 64 2.98 -7.07 3.23
CA GLU A 64 3.74 -8.30 3.02
C GLU A 64 4.51 -8.27 1.71
N ALA A 65 3.88 -7.74 0.68
CA ALA A 65 4.54 -7.65 -0.62
C ALA A 65 5.79 -6.80 -0.55
N LEU A 66 5.81 -5.83 0.35
CA LEU A 66 6.94 -4.93 0.48
C LEU A 66 7.87 -5.28 1.62
N GLY A 67 7.60 -6.40 2.28
CA GLY A 67 8.46 -6.83 3.37
C GLY A 67 8.38 -5.97 4.60
N ILE A 68 7.25 -5.27 4.79
CA ILE A 68 7.06 -4.44 5.96
C ILE A 68 6.54 -5.32 7.09
N PRO A 69 7.20 -5.32 8.25
CA PRO A 69 6.75 -6.19 9.35
C PRO A 69 5.36 -5.84 9.80
N PRO A 70 4.64 -6.79 10.34
CA PRO A 70 3.31 -6.50 10.85
C PRO A 70 3.41 -5.52 12.00
N ARG A 71 2.38 -4.66 12.11
CA ARG A 71 2.35 -3.72 13.15
C ARG A 71 2.18 -4.44 14.44
N LYS A 72 3.00 -4.09 15.42
CA LYS A 72 2.87 -4.68 16.68
C LYS A 72 1.80 -4.01 17.45
N GLU A 73 0.90 -4.74 17.98
CA GLU A 73 -0.13 -4.15 18.79
C GLU A 73 0.28 -4.25 20.19
N HIS A 74 0.14 -3.20 20.90
CA HIS A 74 0.48 -3.26 22.23
C HIS A 74 -0.69 -3.08 23.03
N HIS A 75 -0.92 -3.75 23.97
CA HIS A 75 -2.11 -3.60 24.74
C HIS A 75 -1.86 -3.56 26.17
#